data_6f6c7be8e202d1cc4cd3c974dfb39d3a
#
_entry.id   6f6c7be8e202d1cc4cd3c974dfb39d3a
#
_cell.length_a   1.000
_cell.length_b   1.000
_cell.length_c   1.000
_cell.angle_alpha   90.00
_cell.angle_beta   90.00
_cell.angle_gamma   90.00
#
_symmetry.space_group_name_H-M   'P 1'
#
loop_
_entity.id
_entity.type
_entity.pdbx_description
1 polymer ?
#
loop_
_entity_poly.entity_id
_entity_poly.type
_entity_poly.pdbx_seq_one_letter_code
_entity_poly.pdbx_strand_id
1 'polypeptide(L)'
;RDIDGRIRIVVEDMRGNQMFAFSEVVDVKANSCYRFPKDIAINMTEKMKSDCYARIIFMEDDTVLSEKIHIFKYPKDMNFIETQLEPKVTFVDGKYHLEFNSNVFVKDVFISTTEAGEFTANYFDVLPNVTKTIIFEPEDKKKKDLKFKVHNYNN
;
A
#
# COMPACT_ATOMS: atom_id res chain seq x y z
N ARG A 1 22.49 12.24 6.16
CA ARG A 1 22.92 13.00 4.97
C ARG A 1 21.82 13.95 4.50
N ASP A 2 22.16 15.00 3.77
CA ASP A 2 21.20 15.81 3.03
C ASP A 2 20.66 14.99 1.85
N ILE A 3 19.41 15.22 1.46
CA ILE A 3 18.74 14.55 0.35
C ILE A 3 18.10 15.60 -0.55
N ASP A 4 18.58 15.67 -1.79
CA ASP A 4 17.92 16.40 -2.86
C ASP A 4 16.94 15.45 -3.54
N GLY A 5 15.67 15.60 -3.24
CA GLY A 5 14.65 14.65 -3.65
C GLY A 5 13.46 15.30 -4.32
N ARG A 6 12.51 14.46 -4.70
CA ARG A 6 11.23 14.85 -5.28
C ARG A 6 10.11 14.18 -4.50
N ILE A 7 9.14 14.97 -4.07
CA ILE A 7 7.85 14.45 -3.62
C ILE A 7 6.92 14.45 -4.81
N ARG A 8 6.34 13.29 -5.11
CA ARG A 8 5.26 13.14 -6.08
C ARG A 8 4.00 12.68 -5.35
N ILE A 9 2.90 13.39 -5.57
CA ILE A 9 1.60 13.01 -5.04
C ILE A 9 0.68 12.71 -6.22
N VAL A 10 0.10 11.52 -6.21
CA VAL A 10 -0.83 11.04 -7.23
C VAL A 10 -2.14 10.71 -6.54
N VAL A 11 -3.22 11.39 -6.94
CA VAL A 11 -4.57 11.07 -6.48
C VAL A 11 -5.22 10.16 -7.50
N GLU A 12 -5.67 9.01 -7.04
CA GLU A 12 -6.26 7.94 -7.83
C GLU A 12 -7.65 7.57 -7.29
N ASP A 13 -8.54 7.15 -8.18
CA ASP A 13 -9.80 6.52 -7.77
C ASP A 13 -9.56 5.08 -7.26
N MET A 14 -10.61 4.42 -6.77
CA MET A 14 -10.51 3.05 -6.24
C MET A 14 -10.15 2.00 -7.29
N ARG A 15 -10.09 2.35 -8.58
CA ARG A 15 -9.63 1.48 -9.68
C ARG A 15 -8.23 1.82 -10.17
N GLY A 16 -7.56 2.81 -9.55
CA GLY A 16 -6.22 3.23 -9.91
C GLY A 16 -6.17 4.20 -11.09
N ASN A 17 -7.31 4.78 -11.50
CA ASN A 17 -7.29 5.83 -12.50
C ASN A 17 -6.80 7.12 -11.87
N GLN A 18 -5.76 7.71 -12.45
CA GLN A 18 -5.21 8.98 -11.98
C GLN A 18 -6.21 10.11 -12.22
N MET A 19 -6.63 10.77 -11.16
CA MET A 19 -7.47 11.95 -11.18
C MET A 19 -6.65 13.21 -11.40
N PHE A 20 -5.59 13.36 -10.64
CA PHE A 20 -4.57 14.39 -10.83
C PHE A 20 -3.27 13.99 -10.12
N ALA A 21 -2.18 14.66 -10.47
CA ALA A 21 -0.90 14.51 -9.80
C ALA A 21 -0.15 15.83 -9.79
N PHE A 22 0.74 15.97 -8.82
CA PHE A 22 1.75 17.03 -8.83
C PHE A 22 3.04 16.52 -8.22
N SER A 23 4.14 17.24 -8.49
CA SER A 23 5.43 16.93 -7.90
C SER A 23 6.18 18.21 -7.57
N GLU A 24 7.02 18.11 -6.56
CA GLU A 24 7.86 19.22 -6.09
C GLU A 24 9.25 18.69 -5.75
N VAL A 25 10.27 19.45 -6.14
CA VAL A 25 11.65 19.18 -5.74
C VAL A 25 11.84 19.72 -4.32
N VAL A 26 12.44 18.91 -3.45
CA VAL A 26 12.64 19.25 -2.05
C VAL A 26 14.08 18.96 -1.65
N ASP A 27 14.67 19.88 -0.88
CA ASP A 27 15.96 19.71 -0.24
C ASP A 27 15.72 19.44 1.25
N VAL A 28 16.02 18.21 1.68
CA VAL A 28 15.84 17.78 3.06
C VAL A 28 17.20 17.67 3.73
N LYS A 29 17.48 18.58 4.66
CA LYS A 29 18.73 18.60 5.40
C LYS A 29 18.81 17.44 6.40
N ALA A 30 20.03 16.95 6.62
CA ALA A 30 20.27 15.91 7.63
C ALA A 30 19.72 16.34 8.99
N ASN A 31 19.11 15.38 9.71
CA ASN A 31 18.48 15.59 11.02
C ASN A 31 17.39 16.68 11.02
N SER A 32 16.75 16.95 9.87
CA SER A 32 15.66 17.90 9.73
C SER A 32 14.36 17.22 9.29
N CYS A 33 13.27 18.00 9.29
CA CYS A 33 11.98 17.56 8.83
C CYS A 33 11.47 18.55 7.78
N TYR A 34 11.06 18.05 6.61
CA TYR A 34 10.39 18.85 5.60
C TYR A 34 8.88 18.76 5.80
N ARG A 35 8.23 19.92 5.95
CA ARG A 35 6.77 19.99 5.98
C ARG A 35 6.26 20.41 4.61
N PHE A 36 5.50 19.53 3.98
CA PHE A 36 4.86 19.83 2.71
C PHE A 36 3.83 20.97 2.88
N PRO A 37 3.98 22.12 2.15
CA PRO A 37 3.21 23.32 2.44
C PRO A 37 1.82 23.37 1.81
N LYS A 38 1.45 22.37 0.98
CA LYS A 38 0.20 22.40 0.22
C LYS A 38 -0.84 21.46 0.82
N ASP A 39 -2.08 21.92 0.92
CA ASP A 39 -3.23 21.08 1.18
C ASP A 39 -3.67 20.42 -0.14
N ILE A 40 -3.41 19.13 -0.28
CA ILE A 40 -3.77 18.35 -1.47
C ILE A 40 -5.28 18.21 -1.65
N ALA A 41 -6.04 18.37 -0.58
CA ALA A 41 -7.50 18.22 -0.58
C ALA A 41 -8.25 19.53 -0.91
N ILE A 42 -7.55 20.67 -1.05
CA ILE A 42 -8.18 21.98 -1.20
C ILE A 42 -9.12 22.07 -2.42
N ASN A 43 -8.79 21.36 -3.49
CA ASN A 43 -9.57 21.35 -4.75
C ASN A 43 -10.41 20.08 -4.92
N MET A 44 -10.53 19.25 -3.89
CA MET A 44 -11.30 18.01 -3.94
C MET A 44 -12.74 18.26 -3.49
N THR A 45 -13.70 17.75 -4.26
CA THR A 45 -15.09 17.68 -3.81
C THR A 45 -15.23 16.65 -2.69
N GLU A 46 -16.31 16.73 -1.91
CA GLU A 46 -16.59 15.74 -0.86
C GLU A 46 -16.75 14.33 -1.42
N LYS A 47 -17.30 14.20 -2.64
CA LYS A 47 -17.38 12.92 -3.37
C LYS A 47 -15.97 12.39 -3.69
N MET A 48 -15.07 13.20 -4.23
CA MET A 48 -13.69 12.77 -4.50
C MET A 48 -12.97 12.32 -3.24
N LYS A 49 -13.18 12.99 -2.11
CA LYS A 49 -12.58 12.60 -0.83
C LYS A 49 -13.05 11.23 -0.35
N SER A 50 -14.27 10.78 -0.73
CA SER A 50 -14.76 9.43 -0.41
C SER A 50 -14.33 8.38 -1.44
N ASP A 51 -14.12 8.77 -2.70
CA ASP A 51 -13.92 7.86 -3.84
C ASP A 51 -12.45 7.72 -4.26
N CYS A 52 -11.53 8.49 -3.64
CA CYS A 52 -10.12 8.55 -4.04
C CYS A 52 -9.18 8.36 -2.85
N TYR A 53 -7.98 7.94 -3.14
CA TYR A 53 -6.84 7.92 -2.23
C TYR A 53 -5.65 8.65 -2.88
N ALA A 54 -4.66 9.02 -2.09
CA ALA A 54 -3.42 9.60 -2.60
C ALA A 54 -2.24 8.66 -2.33
N ARG A 55 -1.37 8.54 -3.32
CA ARG A 55 -0.02 7.97 -3.18
C ARG A 55 0.95 9.12 -2.99
N ILE A 56 1.67 9.11 -1.90
CA ILE A 56 2.71 10.09 -1.58
C ILE A 56 4.05 9.38 -1.71
N ILE A 57 4.79 9.73 -2.75
CA ILE A 57 6.02 9.06 -3.16
C ILE A 57 7.18 10.04 -2.98
N PHE A 58 8.16 9.64 -2.19
CA PHE A 58 9.42 10.36 -2.05
C PHE A 58 10.52 9.64 -2.81
N MET A 59 11.20 10.38 -3.67
CA MET A 59 12.21 9.85 -4.59
C MET A 59 13.49 10.66 -4.49
N GLU A 60 14.62 9.99 -4.66
CA GLU A 60 15.92 10.59 -4.95
C GLU A 60 16.35 10.06 -6.33
N ASP A 61 16.59 10.95 -7.26
CA ASP A 61 16.72 10.62 -8.68
C ASP A 61 15.50 9.78 -9.15
N ASP A 62 15.74 8.57 -9.67
CA ASP A 62 14.69 7.63 -10.09
C ASP A 62 14.40 6.54 -9.05
N THR A 63 14.99 6.64 -7.85
CA THR A 63 14.82 5.66 -6.78
C THR A 63 13.73 6.08 -5.82
N VAL A 64 12.72 5.22 -5.63
CA VAL A 64 11.70 5.43 -4.60
C VAL A 64 12.29 5.12 -3.23
N LEU A 65 12.41 6.13 -2.39
CA LEU A 65 12.88 6.01 -1.01
C LEU A 65 11.75 5.68 -0.04
N SER A 66 10.55 6.19 -0.30
CA SER A 66 9.37 5.94 0.53
C SER A 66 8.09 6.15 -0.27
N GLU A 67 7.09 5.34 0.03
CA GLU A 67 5.73 5.51 -0.47
C GLU A 67 4.75 5.33 0.67
N LYS A 68 3.74 6.22 0.73
CA LYS A 68 2.64 6.13 1.68
C LYS A 68 1.31 6.35 1.00
N ILE A 69 0.30 5.64 1.48
CA ILE A 69 -1.09 5.83 1.07
C ILE A 69 -1.78 6.74 2.08
N HIS A 70 -2.52 7.70 1.56
CA HIS A 70 -3.37 8.59 2.34
C HIS A 70 -4.82 8.49 1.85
N ILE A 71 -5.75 8.28 2.77
CA ILE A 71 -7.19 8.38 2.54
C ILE A 71 -7.70 9.69 3.14
N PHE A 72 -8.65 10.34 2.46
CA PHE A 72 -9.08 11.70 2.81
C PHE A 72 -10.18 11.76 3.87
N LYS A 73 -10.78 10.61 4.20
CA LYS A 73 -11.80 10.46 5.24
C LYS A 73 -11.50 9.25 6.11
N TYR A 74 -12.26 9.07 7.18
CA TYR A 74 -12.19 7.82 7.95
C TYR A 74 -12.55 6.61 7.07
N PRO A 75 -11.97 5.44 7.27
CA PRO A 75 -12.25 4.27 6.44
C PRO A 75 -13.75 3.97 6.27
N LYS A 76 -14.57 4.15 7.32
CA LYS A 76 -16.02 3.94 7.28
C LYS A 76 -16.78 4.91 6.36
N ASP A 77 -16.17 6.06 6.01
CA ASP A 77 -16.74 7.12 5.19
C ASP A 77 -16.17 7.12 3.76
N MET A 78 -15.32 6.11 3.45
CA MET A 78 -14.76 5.87 2.13
C MET A 78 -15.64 4.90 1.35
N ASN A 79 -15.74 5.09 0.05
CA ASN A 79 -16.49 4.22 -0.86
C ASN A 79 -15.58 3.13 -1.43
N PHE A 80 -15.05 2.26 -0.58
CA PHE A 80 -14.28 1.11 -1.02
C PHE A 80 -15.14 0.17 -1.87
N ILE A 81 -14.53 -0.40 -2.89
CA ILE A 81 -15.20 -1.40 -3.74
C ILE A 81 -15.04 -2.75 -3.04
N GLU A 82 -16.18 -3.40 -2.76
CA GLU A 82 -16.19 -4.75 -2.18
C GLU A 82 -15.39 -5.71 -3.05
N THR A 83 -14.48 -6.46 -2.45
CA THR A 83 -13.65 -7.44 -3.15
C THR A 83 -13.16 -8.54 -2.22
N GLN A 84 -13.15 -9.76 -2.73
CA GLN A 84 -12.44 -10.87 -2.10
C GLN A 84 -11.03 -10.94 -2.66
N LEU A 85 -10.06 -11.00 -1.77
CA LEU A 85 -8.64 -11.04 -2.12
C LEU A 85 -8.06 -12.40 -1.73
N GLU A 86 -7.64 -13.16 -2.73
CA GLU A 86 -6.98 -14.46 -2.53
C GLU A 86 -5.56 -14.39 -3.10
N PRO A 87 -4.54 -14.79 -2.32
CA PRO A 87 -3.18 -14.82 -2.81
C PRO A 87 -2.91 -16.05 -3.67
N LYS A 88 -2.07 -15.87 -4.68
CA LYS A 88 -1.36 -17.01 -5.27
C LYS A 88 -0.24 -17.41 -4.32
N VAL A 89 -0.28 -18.65 -3.83
CA VAL A 89 0.67 -19.16 -2.84
C VAL A 89 1.67 -20.09 -3.52
N THR A 90 2.97 -19.83 -3.34
CA THR A 90 4.07 -20.72 -3.77
C THR A 90 4.99 -21.00 -2.60
N PHE A 91 5.53 -22.22 -2.53
CA PHE A 91 6.47 -22.64 -1.50
C PHE A 91 7.85 -22.85 -2.12
N VAL A 92 8.83 -22.04 -1.70
CA VAL A 92 10.21 -22.05 -2.23
C VAL A 92 11.18 -21.90 -1.06
N ASP A 93 12.17 -22.77 -1.00
CA ASP A 93 13.28 -22.72 -0.03
C ASP A 93 12.82 -22.61 1.44
N GLY A 94 11.75 -23.34 1.78
CA GLY A 94 11.22 -23.35 3.15
C GLY A 94 10.37 -22.14 3.52
N LYS A 95 10.01 -21.28 2.56
CA LYS A 95 9.18 -20.09 2.75
C LYS A 95 7.98 -20.08 1.81
N TYR A 96 6.91 -19.46 2.25
CA TYR A 96 5.71 -19.24 1.45
C TYR A 96 5.74 -17.81 0.87
N HIS A 97 5.57 -17.71 -0.44
CA HIS A 97 5.39 -16.46 -1.15
C HIS A 97 3.92 -16.31 -1.48
N LEU A 98 3.31 -15.25 -0.96
CA LEU A 98 1.91 -14.92 -1.16
C LEU A 98 1.84 -13.70 -2.08
N GLU A 99 1.41 -13.90 -3.32
CA GLU A 99 1.28 -12.84 -4.33
C GLU A 99 -0.18 -12.38 -4.37
N PHE A 100 -0.39 -11.11 -4.08
CA PHE A 100 -1.68 -10.45 -4.10
C PHE A 100 -1.81 -9.55 -5.32
N ASN A 101 -2.90 -9.70 -6.05
CA ASN A 101 -3.29 -8.85 -7.17
C ASN A 101 -4.75 -8.45 -7.03
N SER A 102 -5.05 -7.19 -7.33
CA SER A 102 -6.40 -6.67 -7.37
C SER A 102 -6.54 -5.64 -8.49
N ASN A 103 -7.71 -5.51 -9.07
CA ASN A 103 -8.05 -4.43 -10.00
C ASN A 103 -8.68 -3.22 -9.29
N VAL A 104 -8.79 -3.28 -7.97
CA VAL A 104 -9.27 -2.20 -7.11
C VAL A 104 -8.34 -2.01 -5.91
N PHE A 105 -8.38 -0.84 -5.32
CA PHE A 105 -7.66 -0.57 -4.08
C PHE A 105 -8.23 -1.41 -2.93
N VAL A 106 -7.37 -2.13 -2.23
CA VAL A 106 -7.76 -2.95 -1.06
C VAL A 106 -7.04 -2.45 0.17
N LYS A 107 -7.83 -2.08 1.17
CA LYS A 107 -7.35 -1.47 2.41
C LYS A 107 -7.13 -2.50 3.51
N ASP A 108 -6.05 -2.31 4.28
CA ASP A 108 -5.74 -3.03 5.53
C ASP A 108 -5.87 -4.56 5.40
N VAL A 109 -5.10 -5.14 4.46
CA VAL A 109 -5.05 -6.59 4.29
C VAL A 109 -4.35 -7.23 5.48
N PHE A 110 -5.04 -8.14 6.14
CA PHE A 110 -4.53 -8.95 7.24
C PHE A 110 -4.50 -10.43 6.86
N ILE A 111 -3.35 -11.07 7.09
CA ILE A 111 -3.14 -12.48 6.81
C ILE A 111 -2.98 -13.23 8.12
N SER A 112 -3.64 -14.38 8.22
CA SER A 112 -3.47 -15.32 9.34
C SER A 112 -3.27 -16.75 8.84
N THR A 113 -2.58 -17.55 9.64
CA THR A 113 -2.41 -18.98 9.45
C THR A 113 -2.40 -19.67 10.83
N THR A 114 -2.58 -20.98 10.86
CA THR A 114 -2.54 -21.76 12.10
C THR A 114 -1.12 -22.13 12.53
N GLU A 115 -0.13 -21.88 11.68
CA GLU A 115 1.27 -22.20 11.92
C GLU A 115 2.01 -21.03 12.55
N ALA A 116 2.93 -21.32 13.47
CA ALA A 116 3.85 -20.33 14.02
C ALA A 116 4.88 -19.93 12.96
N GLY A 117 5.20 -18.63 12.91
CA GLY A 117 6.15 -18.07 11.94
C GLY A 117 5.99 -16.57 11.80
N GLU A 118 6.71 -15.98 10.85
CA GLU A 118 6.77 -14.55 10.64
C GLU A 118 6.37 -14.16 9.22
N PHE A 119 5.53 -13.12 9.11
CA PHE A 119 5.21 -12.45 7.85
C PHE A 119 6.14 -11.25 7.66
N THR A 120 6.63 -11.03 6.44
CA THR A 120 7.42 -9.82 6.10
C THR A 120 6.63 -8.53 6.28
N ALA A 121 5.31 -8.58 6.15
CA ALA A 121 4.39 -7.50 6.48
C ALA A 121 2.99 -8.07 6.77
N ASN A 122 2.24 -7.34 7.58
CA ASN A 122 0.81 -7.55 7.80
C ASN A 122 0.14 -6.18 7.97
N TYR A 123 -1.18 -6.07 7.77
CA TYR A 123 -1.91 -4.79 7.71
C TYR A 123 -1.35 -3.86 6.63
N PHE A 124 -1.33 -4.33 5.39
CA PHE A 124 -0.85 -3.58 4.23
C PHE A 124 -1.98 -3.29 3.24
N ASP A 125 -1.77 -2.30 2.39
CA ASP A 125 -2.68 -1.99 1.31
C ASP A 125 -2.23 -2.68 0.01
N VAL A 126 -3.19 -3.04 -0.85
CA VAL A 126 -2.93 -3.54 -2.22
C VAL A 126 -3.43 -2.53 -3.22
N LEU A 127 -2.51 -2.01 -4.02
CA LEU A 127 -2.81 -1.04 -5.07
C LEU A 127 -3.40 -1.73 -6.31
N PRO A 128 -4.31 -1.07 -7.04
CA PRO A 128 -4.85 -1.60 -8.28
C PRO A 128 -3.77 -1.94 -9.30
N ASN A 129 -3.83 -3.14 -9.86
CA ASN A 129 -2.93 -3.63 -10.90
C ASN A 129 -1.44 -3.67 -10.53
N VAL A 130 -1.13 -3.64 -9.24
CA VAL A 130 0.23 -3.77 -8.71
C VAL A 130 0.31 -5.05 -7.87
N THR A 131 1.23 -5.94 -8.23
CA THR A 131 1.47 -7.15 -7.43
C THR A 131 2.14 -6.80 -6.12
N LYS A 132 1.56 -7.27 -5.02
CA LYS A 132 2.15 -7.19 -3.68
C LYS A 132 2.55 -8.59 -3.23
N THR A 133 3.83 -8.79 -2.94
CA THR A 133 4.33 -10.08 -2.45
C THR A 133 4.63 -9.99 -0.95
N ILE A 134 4.07 -10.91 -0.19
CA ILE A 134 4.35 -11.12 1.23
C ILE A 134 4.99 -12.48 1.39
N ILE A 135 6.04 -12.56 2.20
CA ILE A 135 6.71 -13.82 2.51
C ILE A 135 6.34 -14.21 3.93
N PHE A 136 5.95 -15.47 4.10
CA PHE A 136 5.79 -16.12 5.40
C PHE A 136 6.89 -17.15 5.60
N GLU A 137 7.63 -17.00 6.68
CA GLU A 137 8.65 -17.97 7.12
C GLU A 137 8.11 -18.75 8.30
N PRO A 138 7.72 -20.05 8.11
CA PRO A 138 7.26 -20.89 9.20
C PRO A 138 8.44 -21.28 10.12
N GLU A 139 8.17 -21.47 11.40
CA GLU A 139 9.17 -22.01 12.34
C GLU A 139 9.59 -23.42 11.93
N ASP A 140 8.61 -24.26 11.56
CA ASP A 140 8.90 -25.59 10.95
C ASP A 140 9.00 -25.48 9.43
N LYS A 141 10.22 -25.36 8.92
CA LYS A 141 10.53 -25.25 7.48
C LYS A 141 10.17 -26.49 6.64
N LYS A 142 9.81 -27.61 7.28
CA LYS A 142 9.40 -28.83 6.59
C LYS A 142 7.91 -28.88 6.33
N LYS A 143 7.14 -28.03 6.99
CA LYS A 143 5.69 -28.03 6.88
C LYS A 143 5.26 -27.45 5.54
N LYS A 144 4.53 -28.24 4.79
CA LYS A 144 3.97 -27.92 3.47
C LYS A 144 2.45 -27.86 3.56
N ASP A 145 1.82 -27.25 2.57
CA ASP A 145 0.35 -27.19 2.42
C ASP A 145 -0.36 -26.35 3.51
N LEU A 146 0.29 -25.25 3.96
CA LEU A 146 -0.35 -24.31 4.88
C LEU A 146 -1.50 -23.57 4.20
N LYS A 147 -2.55 -23.34 4.98
CA LYS A 147 -3.68 -22.49 4.58
C LYS A 147 -3.53 -21.11 5.20
N PHE A 148 -3.77 -20.12 4.37
CA PHE A 148 -3.78 -18.71 4.76
C PHE A 148 -5.20 -18.18 4.67
N LYS A 149 -5.64 -17.46 5.71
CA LYS A 149 -6.88 -16.71 5.70
C LYS A 149 -6.54 -15.25 5.48
N VAL A 150 -7.25 -14.60 4.57
CA VAL A 150 -7.05 -13.20 4.21
C VAL A 150 -8.31 -12.44 4.57
N HIS A 151 -8.13 -11.33 5.26
CA HIS A 151 -9.18 -10.39 5.59
C HIS A 151 -8.76 -9.01 5.09
N ASN A 152 -9.70 -8.17 4.72
CA ASN A 152 -9.46 -6.80 4.30
C ASN A 152 -10.64 -5.90 4.70
N TYR A 153 -10.45 -4.60 4.60
CA TYR A 153 -11.48 -3.63 4.98
C TYR A 153 -12.58 -3.46 3.94
N ASN A 154 -12.38 -3.94 2.72
CA ASN A 154 -13.34 -3.80 1.60
C ASN A 154 -14.48 -4.84 1.63
N ASN A 155 -14.47 -5.76 2.59
CA ASN A 155 -15.51 -6.82 2.75
C ASN A 155 -16.55 -6.41 3.77
#